data_9a2c6a580fea2814b90bc96cb0184f76
#
_entry.id   9a2c6a580fea2814b90bc96cb0184f76
#
_cell.length_a   1.000
_cell.length_b   1.000
_cell.length_c   1.000
_cell.angle_alpha   90.00
_cell.angle_beta   90.00
_cell.angle_gamma   90.00
#
_symmetry.space_group_name_H-M   'P 1'
#
loop_
_entity.id
_entity.type
_entity.pdbx_description
1 polymer ?
#
loop_
_entity_poly.entity_id
_entity_poly.type
_entity_poly.pdbx_seq_one_letter_code
_entity_poly.pdbx_strand_id
1 'polypeptide(L)'
;MFKGTTHFGTQNYEAERPLLDRIEQQFEVYRKTTDEAQRKAIYHVIDSLSYEASKYAIPNEYDKLMAAIGANGTNAYTSFDVTCYTEDIPSNQVENWAKIQADRFKNSIIRGFHTELKQFTKKRTCLSHKIPAR
;
A
#
# COMPACT_ATOMS: atom_id res chain seq x y z
N MET A 1 2.29 -3.66 2.60
CA MET A 1 2.38 -2.74 3.75
C MET A 1 1.19 -1.82 3.74
N PHE A 2 0.53 -1.60 4.88
CA PHE A 2 -0.61 -0.70 4.99
C PHE A 2 -0.16 0.77 4.85
N LYS A 3 -0.83 1.54 3.98
CA LYS A 3 -0.41 2.90 3.60
C LYS A 3 -1.38 3.99 4.07
N GLY A 4 -2.46 3.62 4.75
CA GLY A 4 -3.42 4.56 5.30
C GLY A 4 -4.87 4.32 4.88
N THR A 5 -5.73 5.23 5.26
CA THR A 5 -7.18 5.22 5.02
C THR A 5 -7.60 6.47 4.25
N THR A 6 -8.91 6.71 4.18
CA THR A 6 -9.45 7.99 3.70
C THR A 6 -9.16 9.15 4.64
N HIS A 7 -8.83 8.89 5.93
CA HIS A 7 -8.64 9.89 6.98
C HIS A 7 -7.17 10.14 7.34
N PHE A 8 -6.29 9.13 7.17
CA PHE A 8 -4.87 9.29 7.42
C PHE A 8 -4.03 8.60 6.32
N GLY A 9 -2.76 8.95 6.20
CA GLY A 9 -1.88 8.53 5.12
C GLY A 9 -1.95 9.44 3.89
N THR A 10 -2.72 10.52 3.95
CA THR A 10 -2.87 11.50 2.87
C THR A 10 -3.01 12.92 3.41
N GLN A 11 -2.48 13.87 2.68
CA GLN A 11 -2.66 15.30 2.97
C GLN A 11 -4.04 15.81 2.53
N ASN A 12 -4.59 15.24 1.45
CA ASN A 12 -5.88 15.62 0.90
C ASN A 12 -6.48 14.48 0.07
N TYR A 13 -7.37 13.70 0.68
CA TYR A 13 -8.00 12.56 0.04
C TYR A 13 -8.89 12.94 -1.16
N GLU A 14 -9.61 14.06 -1.08
CA GLU A 14 -10.49 14.53 -2.15
C GLU A 14 -9.70 14.82 -3.44
N ALA A 15 -8.50 15.36 -3.32
CA ALA A 15 -7.62 15.60 -4.45
C ALA A 15 -6.89 14.33 -4.92
N GLU A 16 -6.59 13.39 -4.01
CA GLU A 16 -5.93 12.13 -4.30
C GLU A 16 -6.87 11.11 -5.00
N ARG A 17 -8.12 11.03 -4.55
CA ARG A 17 -9.11 10.04 -5.01
C ARG A 17 -9.23 9.91 -6.52
N PRO A 18 -9.42 10.99 -7.31
CA PRO A 18 -9.54 10.87 -8.76
C PRO A 18 -8.29 10.30 -9.44
N LEU A 19 -7.10 10.50 -8.84
CA LEU A 19 -5.86 9.90 -9.35
C LEU A 19 -5.84 8.40 -9.08
N LEU A 20 -6.26 7.96 -7.88
CA LEU A 20 -6.35 6.54 -7.53
C LEU A 20 -7.37 5.80 -8.42
N ASP A 21 -8.55 6.39 -8.65
CA ASP A 21 -9.59 5.84 -9.53
C ASP A 21 -9.06 5.69 -10.98
N ARG A 22 -8.31 6.66 -11.47
CA ARG A 22 -7.67 6.58 -12.80
C ARG A 22 -6.57 5.53 -12.87
N ILE A 23 -5.79 5.36 -11.82
CA ILE A 23 -4.77 4.31 -11.73
C ILE A 23 -5.44 2.93 -11.80
N GLU A 24 -6.53 2.72 -11.07
CA GLU A 24 -7.29 1.47 -11.10
C GLU A 24 -7.83 1.17 -12.50
N GLN A 25 -8.46 2.15 -13.15
CA GLN A 25 -8.95 2.02 -14.52
C GLN A 25 -7.84 1.65 -15.51
N GLN A 26 -6.66 2.27 -15.39
CA GLN A 26 -5.51 1.96 -16.25
C GLN A 26 -4.96 0.55 -16.00
N PHE A 27 -4.99 0.07 -14.76
CA PHE A 27 -4.64 -1.33 -14.46
C PHE A 27 -5.64 -2.32 -15.07
N GLU A 28 -6.94 -2.02 -15.09
CA GLU A 28 -7.93 -2.85 -15.77
C GLU A 28 -7.70 -2.93 -17.29
N VAL A 29 -7.35 -1.80 -17.92
CA VAL A 29 -6.97 -1.77 -19.34
C VAL A 29 -5.67 -2.56 -19.56
N TYR A 30 -4.67 -2.35 -18.72
CA TYR A 30 -3.39 -3.06 -18.78
C TYR A 30 -3.57 -4.59 -18.69
N ARG A 31 -4.46 -5.06 -17.81
CA ARG A 31 -4.75 -6.49 -17.63
C ARG A 31 -5.39 -7.13 -18.86
N LYS A 32 -6.22 -6.37 -19.58
CA LYS A 32 -6.92 -6.85 -20.79
C LYS A 32 -6.08 -6.73 -22.06
N THR A 33 -5.04 -5.91 -22.07
CA THR A 33 -4.19 -5.66 -23.22
C THR A 33 -3.13 -6.74 -23.36
N THR A 34 -3.02 -7.35 -24.52
CA THR A 34 -2.02 -8.41 -24.84
C THR A 34 -0.83 -7.86 -25.63
N ASP A 35 -1.03 -6.77 -26.40
CA ASP A 35 0.04 -6.16 -27.18
C ASP A 35 1.09 -5.48 -26.29
N GLU A 36 2.34 -5.86 -26.48
CA GLU A 36 3.46 -5.43 -25.63
C GLU A 36 3.76 -3.93 -25.73
N ALA A 37 3.63 -3.35 -26.91
CA ALA A 37 3.86 -1.92 -27.12
C ALA A 37 2.79 -1.07 -26.41
N GLN A 38 1.53 -1.46 -26.52
CA GLN A 38 0.42 -0.83 -25.81
C GLN A 38 0.54 -0.99 -24.31
N ARG A 39 0.94 -2.18 -23.82
CA ARG A 39 1.18 -2.43 -22.38
C ARG A 39 2.25 -1.48 -21.83
N LYS A 40 3.34 -1.29 -22.56
CA LYS A 40 4.39 -0.34 -22.15
C LYS A 40 3.85 1.10 -22.05
N ALA A 41 3.06 1.54 -23.03
CA ALA A 41 2.46 2.85 -23.01
C ALA A 41 1.51 3.05 -21.83
N ILE A 42 0.61 2.09 -21.57
CA ILE A 42 -0.30 2.12 -20.40
C ILE A 42 0.50 2.14 -19.09
N TYR A 43 1.57 1.37 -19.02
CA TYR A 43 2.43 1.31 -17.83
C TYR A 43 3.08 2.66 -17.52
N HIS A 44 3.51 3.41 -18.54
CA HIS A 44 4.02 4.78 -18.38
C HIS A 44 2.96 5.74 -17.84
N VAL A 45 1.70 5.60 -18.29
CA VAL A 45 0.58 6.40 -17.78
C VAL A 45 0.34 6.09 -16.30
N ILE A 46 0.31 4.80 -15.93
CA ILE A 46 0.17 4.37 -14.52
C ILE A 46 1.32 4.93 -13.67
N ASP A 47 2.55 4.92 -14.17
CA ASP A 47 3.73 5.42 -13.47
C ASP A 47 3.61 6.94 -13.19
N SER A 48 3.20 7.71 -14.20
CA SER A 48 2.99 9.15 -14.08
C SER A 48 1.88 9.48 -13.08
N LEU A 49 0.72 8.80 -13.17
CA LEU A 49 -0.39 8.98 -12.24
C LEU A 49 -0.01 8.59 -10.81
N SER A 50 0.75 7.50 -10.65
CA SER A 50 1.23 7.04 -9.34
C SER A 50 2.21 8.03 -8.72
N TYR A 51 3.05 8.69 -9.53
CA TYR A 51 3.93 9.75 -9.06
C TYR A 51 3.13 10.98 -8.60
N GLU A 52 2.11 11.42 -9.36
CA GLU A 52 1.24 12.52 -8.95
C GLU A 52 0.48 12.20 -7.65
N ALA A 53 -0.09 11.02 -7.54
CA ALA A 53 -0.78 10.57 -6.32
C ALA A 53 0.18 10.51 -5.11
N SER A 54 1.45 10.14 -5.32
CA SER A 54 2.43 10.05 -4.24
C SER A 54 2.73 11.39 -3.55
N LYS A 55 2.47 12.52 -4.21
CA LYS A 55 2.63 13.86 -3.63
C LYS A 55 1.67 14.13 -2.48
N TYR A 56 0.52 13.48 -2.48
CA TYR A 56 -0.47 13.58 -1.41
C TYR A 56 -0.22 12.60 -0.27
N ALA A 57 0.57 11.55 -0.49
CA ALA A 57 0.79 10.50 0.50
C ALA A 57 1.69 11.00 1.65
N ILE A 58 1.26 10.74 2.89
CA ILE A 58 2.06 10.94 4.10
C ILE A 58 2.69 9.58 4.47
N PRO A 59 4.00 9.44 4.33
CA PRO A 59 4.65 8.17 4.64
C PRO A 59 4.64 7.90 6.14
N ASN A 60 4.41 6.63 6.49
CA ASN A 60 4.50 6.10 7.86
C ASN A 60 3.59 6.81 8.88
N GLU A 61 2.48 7.42 8.43
CA GLU A 61 1.56 8.11 9.35
C GLU A 61 0.89 7.13 10.32
N TYR A 62 0.57 5.91 9.88
CA TYR A 62 0.08 4.86 10.76
C TYR A 62 1.06 4.56 11.91
N ASP A 63 2.34 4.40 11.61
CA ASP A 63 3.36 4.13 12.62
C ASP A 63 3.50 5.31 13.60
N LYS A 64 3.34 6.54 13.11
CA LYS A 64 3.33 7.75 13.95
C LYS A 64 2.10 7.80 14.86
N LEU A 65 0.91 7.43 14.35
CA LEU A 65 -0.31 7.33 15.15
C LEU A 65 -0.18 6.27 16.24
N MET A 66 0.37 5.10 15.90
CA MET A 66 0.62 4.04 16.88
C MET A 66 1.64 4.48 17.95
N ALA A 67 2.73 5.13 17.53
CA ALA A 67 3.70 5.70 18.48
C ALA A 67 3.10 6.78 19.39
N ALA A 68 2.19 7.62 18.87
CA ALA A 68 1.54 8.66 19.63
C ALA A 68 0.65 8.13 20.76
N ILE A 69 0.05 6.96 20.60
CA ILE A 69 -0.69 6.24 21.66
C ILE A 69 0.22 5.38 22.55
N GLY A 70 1.54 5.41 22.33
CA GLY A 70 2.51 4.65 23.10
C GLY A 70 2.60 3.17 22.73
N ALA A 71 2.19 2.79 21.54
CA ALA A 71 2.34 1.42 21.06
C ALA A 71 3.81 1.08 20.82
N ASN A 72 4.17 -0.14 21.16
CA ASN A 72 5.46 -0.76 20.88
C ASN A 72 5.25 -2.09 20.14
N GLY A 73 6.28 -2.58 19.47
CA GLY A 73 6.27 -3.94 18.94
C GLY A 73 5.24 -4.21 17.84
N THR A 74 4.83 -3.18 17.08
CA THR A 74 3.97 -3.37 15.90
C THR A 74 4.63 -4.37 14.96
N ASN A 75 4.01 -5.54 14.78
CA ASN A 75 4.54 -6.61 13.95
C ASN A 75 3.40 -7.34 13.21
N ALA A 76 3.76 -8.14 12.23
CA ALA A 76 2.82 -8.99 11.52
C ALA A 76 3.50 -10.26 11.02
N TYR A 77 2.80 -11.38 11.09
CA TYR A 77 3.24 -12.61 10.46
C TYR A 77 2.11 -13.27 9.67
N THR A 78 2.47 -14.01 8.63
CA THR A 78 1.54 -14.75 7.78
C THR A 78 1.93 -16.21 7.77
N SER A 79 0.96 -17.09 8.00
CA SER A 79 1.05 -18.53 7.77
C SER A 79 0.14 -18.95 6.62
N PHE A 80 -0.05 -20.27 6.40
CA PHE A 80 -0.91 -20.76 5.31
C PHE A 80 -2.37 -20.30 5.44
N ASP A 81 -2.89 -20.22 6.67
CA ASP A 81 -4.32 -20.01 6.93
C ASP A 81 -4.62 -18.66 7.59
N VAL A 82 -3.60 -17.94 8.07
CA VAL A 82 -3.82 -16.71 8.85
C VAL A 82 -2.75 -15.65 8.60
N THR A 83 -3.17 -14.39 8.56
CA THR A 83 -2.29 -13.24 8.74
C THR A 83 -2.63 -12.59 10.08
N CYS A 84 -1.67 -12.55 10.99
CA CYS A 84 -1.83 -11.98 12.31
C CYS A 84 -1.07 -10.66 12.41
N TYR A 85 -1.72 -9.64 12.95
CA TYR A 85 -1.12 -8.36 13.30
C TYR A 85 -1.07 -8.26 14.82
N THR A 86 0.09 -7.96 15.36
CA THR A 86 0.33 -7.86 16.80
C THR A 86 0.83 -6.47 17.15
N GLU A 87 0.31 -5.90 18.22
CA GLU A 87 0.66 -4.57 18.69
C GLU A 87 0.59 -4.57 20.22
N ASP A 88 1.65 -4.10 20.85
CA ASP A 88 1.70 -3.90 22.30
C ASP A 88 1.28 -2.47 22.60
N ILE A 89 0.15 -2.29 23.30
CA ILE A 89 -0.42 -0.99 23.62
C ILE A 89 -0.64 -0.82 25.12
N PRO A 90 -0.52 0.41 25.65
CA PRO A 90 -0.91 0.71 27.03
C PRO A 90 -2.42 0.47 27.24
N SER A 91 -2.77 -0.10 28.40
CA SER A 91 -4.16 -0.47 28.70
C SER A 91 -5.16 0.71 28.68
N ASN A 92 -4.69 1.91 28.98
CA ASN A 92 -5.48 3.16 28.93
C ASN A 92 -5.68 3.70 27.49
N GLN A 93 -5.08 3.08 26.47
CA GLN A 93 -5.15 3.51 25.08
C GLN A 93 -5.95 2.56 24.18
N VAL A 94 -6.57 1.52 24.76
CA VAL A 94 -7.34 0.50 24.01
C VAL A 94 -8.44 1.15 23.15
N GLU A 95 -9.12 2.18 23.66
CA GLU A 95 -10.17 2.87 22.91
C GLU A 95 -9.62 3.61 21.68
N ASN A 96 -8.50 4.33 21.83
CA ASN A 96 -7.86 5.04 20.73
C ASN A 96 -7.31 4.06 19.70
N TRP A 97 -6.69 2.98 20.15
CA TRP A 97 -6.24 1.90 19.31
C TRP A 97 -7.41 1.30 18.51
N ALA A 98 -8.53 0.97 19.17
CA ALA A 98 -9.70 0.40 18.51
C ALA A 98 -10.27 1.34 17.44
N LYS A 99 -10.29 2.64 17.66
CA LYS A 99 -10.70 3.66 16.65
C LYS A 99 -9.79 3.64 15.43
N ILE A 100 -8.46 3.59 15.63
CA ILE A 100 -7.47 3.53 14.55
C ILE A 100 -7.65 2.23 13.75
N GLN A 101 -7.81 1.09 14.43
CA GLN A 101 -8.00 -0.19 13.75
C GLN A 101 -9.36 -0.26 13.01
N ALA A 102 -10.42 0.26 13.61
CA ALA A 102 -11.73 0.33 12.95
C ALA A 102 -11.67 1.15 11.66
N ASP A 103 -11.01 2.30 11.67
CA ASP A 103 -10.78 3.11 10.46
C ASP A 103 -9.91 2.37 9.44
N ARG A 104 -8.85 1.71 9.89
CA ARG A 104 -7.98 0.89 9.04
C ARG A 104 -8.75 -0.18 8.27
N PHE A 105 -9.65 -0.92 8.92
CA PHE A 105 -10.41 -1.98 8.26
C PHE A 105 -11.60 -1.49 7.46
N LYS A 106 -12.25 -0.40 7.91
CA LYS A 106 -13.43 0.16 7.24
C LYS A 106 -13.10 1.02 6.03
N ASN A 107 -12.07 1.84 6.12
CA ASN A 107 -11.75 2.90 5.16
C ASN A 107 -10.36 2.74 4.52
N SER A 108 -9.85 1.51 4.45
CA SER A 108 -8.53 1.20 3.87
C SER A 108 -8.44 1.64 2.41
N ILE A 109 -7.34 2.29 2.06
CA ILE A 109 -7.02 2.72 0.70
C ILE A 109 -5.71 2.09 0.24
N ILE A 110 -5.71 1.55 -0.97
CA ILE A 110 -4.52 0.97 -1.59
C ILE A 110 -3.71 2.09 -2.24
N ARG A 111 -2.69 2.58 -1.53
CA ARG A 111 -1.74 3.58 -2.03
C ARG A 111 -0.41 2.96 -2.43
N GLY A 112 0.21 3.52 -3.46
CA GLY A 112 1.55 3.10 -3.88
C GLY A 112 1.66 1.66 -4.37
N PHE A 113 0.54 1.03 -4.76
CA PHE A 113 0.50 -0.34 -5.26
C PHE A 113 1.48 -0.56 -6.42
N HIS A 114 1.52 0.36 -7.36
CA HIS A 114 2.42 0.29 -8.52
C HIS A 114 3.90 0.30 -8.11
N THR A 115 4.28 1.15 -7.17
CA THR A 115 5.66 1.24 -6.66
C THR A 115 6.07 -0.05 -5.94
N GLU A 116 5.20 -0.60 -5.11
CA GLU A 116 5.43 -1.88 -4.43
C GLU A 116 5.54 -3.03 -5.45
N LEU A 117 4.65 -3.08 -6.44
CA LEU A 117 4.67 -4.09 -7.49
C LEU A 117 6.00 -4.07 -8.28
N LYS A 118 6.51 -2.89 -8.63
CA LYS A 118 7.84 -2.74 -9.26
C LYS A 118 8.95 -3.34 -8.39
N GLN A 119 8.95 -3.07 -7.10
CA GLN A 119 9.95 -3.59 -6.17
C GLN A 119 9.89 -5.12 -6.06
N PHE A 120 8.68 -5.69 -5.97
CA PHE A 120 8.49 -7.15 -5.92
C PHE A 120 8.96 -7.82 -7.20
N THR A 121 8.62 -7.27 -8.36
CA THR A 121 9.05 -7.81 -9.65
C THR A 121 10.56 -7.80 -9.78
N LYS A 122 11.21 -6.68 -9.40
CA LYS A 122 12.67 -6.57 -9.40
C LYS A 122 13.35 -7.60 -8.48
N LYS A 123 12.80 -7.80 -7.27
CA LYS A 123 13.31 -8.81 -6.32
C LYS A 123 13.18 -10.23 -6.88
N ARG A 124 12.04 -10.59 -7.48
CA ARG A 124 11.84 -11.91 -8.11
C ARG A 124 12.86 -12.15 -9.23
N THR A 125 13.06 -11.19 -10.11
CA THR A 125 14.02 -11.29 -11.20
C THR A 125 15.44 -11.50 -10.67
N CYS A 126 15.85 -10.77 -9.63
CA CYS A 126 17.17 -10.95 -9.01
C CYS A 126 17.33 -12.33 -8.34
N LEU A 127 16.27 -12.90 -7.78
CA LEU A 127 16.29 -14.24 -7.16
C LEU A 127 16.35 -15.35 -8.21
N SER A 128 15.62 -15.22 -9.32
CA SER A 128 15.63 -16.22 -10.40
C SER A 128 16.99 -16.32 -11.10
N HIS A 129 17.79 -15.25 -11.13
CA HIS A 129 19.15 -15.25 -11.67
C HIS A 129 20.20 -15.85 -10.71
N LYS A 130 19.85 -16.06 -9.43
CA LYS A 130 20.75 -16.63 -8.42
C LYS A 130 20.57 -18.13 -8.19
N ILE A 131 19.59 -18.76 -8.83
CA ILE A 131 19.39 -20.22 -8.75
C ILE A 131 20.09 -20.82 -9.96
N PRO A 132 21.24 -21.52 -9.78
CA PRO A 132 21.85 -22.25 -10.86
C PRO A 132 20.90 -23.37 -11.32
N ALA A 133 20.71 -23.50 -12.61
CA ALA A 133 19.99 -24.62 -13.19
C ALA A 133 20.64 -25.94 -12.70
N ARG A 134 19.83 -26.80 -12.08
CA ARG A 134 20.23 -28.17 -11.75
C ARG A 134 20.13 -29.04 -12.99
#